data_b0ac7ac910872d69f16f6e7ab5d45880
#
_entry.id   b0ac7ac910872d69f16f6e7ab5d45880
#
_cell.length_a   1.000
_cell.length_b   1.000
_cell.length_c   1.000
_cell.angle_alpha   90.00
_cell.angle_beta   90.00
_cell.angle_gamma   90.00
#
_symmetry.space_group_name_H-M   'P 1'
#
loop_
_entity.id
_entity.type
_entity.pdbx_description
1 polymer ?
#
loop_
_entity_poly.entity_id
_entity_poly.type
_entity_poly.pdbx_seq_one_letter_code
_entity_poly.pdbx_strand_id
1 'polypeptide(L)'
;DEKPEMVDTLICDKITSLTAAEATVAALFQAERSGKGQLVEVSMLDSALSFLWPDTMNNFTFLEGENEWVDYLDHSVFLHKTKDGWIATMPVQDREVKAAFKALELDELIEDPRFVDQPSRARHRSELRALANEAYGKFTTDELCEKLEAEDVPYSRLNNRKEVIQDPQIEAMGALLKLSLIHISEPTRRYR
;
A
#
# COMPACT_ATOMS: atom_id res chain seq x y z
N ASP A 1 -16.15 -10.34 15.32
CA ASP A 1 -15.44 -9.20 15.96
C ASP A 1 -13.96 -9.56 16.03
N GLU A 2 -13.15 -9.00 15.15
CA GLU A 2 -11.70 -9.15 15.21
C GLU A 2 -11.15 -8.30 16.37
N LYS A 3 -10.13 -8.84 17.05
CA LYS A 3 -9.46 -8.12 18.13
C LYS A 3 -8.76 -6.90 17.54
N PRO A 4 -8.94 -5.68 18.09
CA PRO A 4 -8.20 -4.52 17.63
C PRO A 4 -6.69 -4.74 17.77
N GLU A 5 -5.94 -4.41 16.73
CA GLU A 5 -4.48 -4.48 16.71
C GLU A 5 -3.88 -3.10 16.49
N MET A 6 -2.73 -2.87 17.13
CA MET A 6 -1.98 -1.63 16.96
C MET A 6 -1.08 -1.73 15.72
N VAL A 7 -1.07 -0.68 14.93
CA VAL A 7 -0.07 -0.53 13.86
C VAL A 7 1.29 -0.21 14.50
N ASP A 8 2.33 -0.93 14.11
CA ASP A 8 3.70 -0.79 14.64
C ASP A 8 4.41 0.51 14.24
N THR A 9 3.65 1.60 14.15
CA THR A 9 4.18 2.93 13.85
C THR A 9 3.27 4.01 14.41
N LEU A 10 3.82 5.18 14.72
CA LEU A 10 3.08 6.38 15.12
C LEU A 10 2.49 7.06 13.88
N ILE A 11 1.52 6.41 13.24
CA ILE A 11 0.98 6.86 11.96
C ILE A 11 0.30 8.22 12.08
N CYS A 12 -0.50 8.44 13.14
CA CYS A 12 -1.22 9.71 13.35
C CYS A 12 -0.27 10.89 13.53
N ASP A 13 0.83 10.72 14.29
CA ASP A 13 1.85 11.76 14.47
C ASP A 13 2.54 12.12 13.16
N LYS A 14 2.88 11.11 12.36
CA LYS A 14 3.55 11.30 11.07
C LYS A 14 2.67 12.01 10.06
N ILE A 15 1.40 11.61 9.97
CA ILE A 15 0.42 12.25 9.09
C ILE A 15 0.21 13.71 9.52
N THR A 16 0.00 13.94 10.81
CA THR A 16 -0.18 15.30 11.35
C THR A 16 1.02 16.19 11.09
N SER A 17 2.24 15.65 11.20
CA SER A 17 3.47 16.39 10.90
C SER A 17 3.55 16.81 9.44
N LEU A 18 3.15 15.94 8.51
CA LEU A 18 3.08 16.26 7.08
C LEU A 18 2.02 17.32 6.80
N THR A 19 0.81 17.15 7.35
CA THR A 19 -0.29 18.13 7.23
C THR A 19 0.12 19.49 7.78
N ALA A 20 0.79 19.53 8.94
CA ALA A 20 1.27 20.77 9.54
C ALA A 20 2.35 21.45 8.68
N ALA A 21 3.26 20.69 8.10
CA ALA A 21 4.27 21.21 7.20
C ALA A 21 3.64 21.82 5.94
N GLU A 22 2.71 21.12 5.31
CA GLU A 22 1.97 21.60 4.14
C GLU A 22 1.19 22.87 4.43
N ALA A 23 0.40 22.88 5.51
CA ALA A 23 -0.38 24.05 5.92
C ALA A 23 0.51 25.25 6.26
N THR A 24 1.68 25.03 6.88
CA THR A 24 2.65 26.08 7.16
C THR A 24 3.22 26.68 5.87
N VAL A 25 3.59 25.86 4.90
CA VAL A 25 4.10 26.33 3.60
C VAL A 25 3.03 27.15 2.87
N ALA A 26 1.78 26.68 2.86
CA ALA A 26 0.66 27.40 2.27
C ALA A 26 0.43 28.76 2.95
N ALA A 27 0.49 28.82 4.28
CA ALA A 27 0.35 30.06 5.04
C ALA A 27 1.50 31.04 4.79
N LEU A 28 2.74 30.57 4.68
CA LEU A 28 3.91 31.39 4.35
C LEU A 28 3.79 31.97 2.92
N PHE A 29 3.38 31.15 1.97
CA PHE A 29 3.14 31.61 0.60
C PHE A 29 2.07 32.68 0.53
N GLN A 30 0.97 32.52 1.28
CA GLN A 30 -0.06 33.53 1.38
C GLN A 30 0.46 34.83 2.03
N ALA A 31 1.24 34.71 3.12
CA ALA A 31 1.81 35.85 3.83
C ALA A 31 2.75 36.65 2.93
N GLU A 32 3.58 35.98 2.13
CA GLU A 32 4.47 36.64 1.16
C GLU A 32 3.69 37.45 0.12
N ARG A 33 2.56 36.93 -0.37
CA ARG A 33 1.73 37.61 -1.37
C ARG A 33 0.86 38.72 -0.80
N SER A 34 0.36 38.57 0.42
CA SER A 34 -0.60 39.50 1.05
C SER A 34 0.02 40.49 2.03
N GLY A 35 1.25 40.23 2.47
CA GLY A 35 1.91 40.97 3.55
C GLY A 35 1.32 40.69 4.94
N LYS A 36 0.44 39.68 5.08
CA LYS A 36 -0.28 39.37 6.34
C LYS A 36 -0.07 37.91 6.70
N GLY A 37 0.46 37.68 7.92
CA GLY A 37 0.50 36.36 8.52
C GLY A 37 -0.86 35.88 9.00
N GLN A 38 -0.97 34.56 9.27
CA GLN A 38 -2.17 33.96 9.81
C GLN A 38 -1.81 32.86 10.82
N LEU A 39 -2.76 32.54 11.70
CA LEU A 39 -2.69 31.38 12.57
C LEU A 39 -2.99 30.12 11.76
N VAL A 40 -2.20 29.09 11.94
CA VAL A 40 -2.43 27.75 11.39
C VAL A 40 -2.71 26.79 12.54
N GLU A 41 -3.89 26.20 12.56
CA GLU A 41 -4.30 25.20 13.53
C GLU A 41 -4.48 23.86 12.82
N VAL A 42 -3.86 22.81 13.35
CA VAL A 42 -3.93 21.45 12.81
C VAL A 42 -4.35 20.49 13.91
N SER A 43 -5.43 19.76 13.66
CA SER A 43 -5.91 18.70 14.55
C SER A 43 -5.32 17.37 14.13
N MET A 44 -4.77 16.61 15.09
CA MET A 44 -4.29 15.25 14.84
C MET A 44 -5.44 14.32 14.43
N LEU A 45 -6.60 14.47 15.06
CA LEU A 45 -7.78 13.66 14.75
C LEU A 45 -8.26 13.92 13.32
N ASP A 46 -8.37 15.19 12.91
CA ASP A 46 -8.84 15.55 11.57
C ASP A 46 -7.85 15.10 10.50
N SER A 47 -6.55 15.25 10.77
CA SER A 47 -5.49 14.79 9.86
C SER A 47 -5.55 13.27 9.67
N ALA A 48 -5.71 12.51 10.75
CA ALA A 48 -5.82 11.05 10.69
C ALA A 48 -7.11 10.60 9.99
N LEU A 49 -8.25 11.21 10.30
CA LEU A 49 -9.52 10.90 9.66
C LEU A 49 -9.47 11.19 8.16
N SER A 50 -8.99 12.36 7.78
CA SER A 50 -8.87 12.75 6.37
C SER A 50 -7.99 11.79 5.56
N PHE A 51 -6.91 11.31 6.15
CA PHE A 51 -5.99 10.38 5.49
C PHE A 51 -6.56 8.97 5.37
N LEU A 52 -7.23 8.48 6.42
CA LEU A 52 -7.73 7.11 6.48
C LEU A 52 -9.10 6.92 5.83
N TRP A 53 -9.90 8.00 5.74
CA TRP A 53 -11.28 7.94 5.29
C TRP A 53 -11.49 7.28 3.91
N PRO A 54 -10.72 7.65 2.88
CA PRO A 54 -10.93 7.10 1.54
C PRO A 54 -10.84 5.57 1.47
N ASP A 55 -10.01 4.97 2.31
CA ASP A 55 -9.72 3.54 2.25
C ASP A 55 -10.53 2.72 3.27
N THR A 56 -10.84 3.31 4.44
CA THR A 56 -11.41 2.56 5.56
C THR A 56 -12.89 2.83 5.80
N MET A 57 -13.41 3.96 5.31
CA MET A 57 -14.76 4.44 5.62
C MET A 57 -15.72 4.45 4.42
N ASN A 58 -15.39 3.77 3.34
CA ASN A 58 -16.19 3.74 2.12
C ASN A 58 -17.64 3.36 2.36
N ASN A 59 -17.88 2.33 3.15
CA ASN A 59 -19.24 1.84 3.48
C ASN A 59 -20.02 2.77 4.42
N PHE A 60 -19.37 3.78 5.01
CA PHE A 60 -19.97 4.75 5.95
C PHE A 60 -20.00 6.17 5.39
N THR A 61 -19.55 6.39 4.16
CA THR A 61 -19.49 7.72 3.54
C THR A 61 -20.89 8.25 3.18
N PHE A 62 -21.80 7.37 2.77
CA PHE A 62 -23.18 7.71 2.49
C PHE A 62 -24.06 7.40 3.70
N LEU A 63 -24.79 8.41 4.19
CA LEU A 63 -25.66 8.28 5.37
C LEU A 63 -27.03 7.67 5.07
N GLU A 64 -27.43 7.72 3.80
CA GLU A 64 -28.75 7.23 3.36
C GLU A 64 -28.56 6.34 2.13
N GLY A 65 -29.34 5.26 2.07
CA GLY A 65 -29.37 4.31 0.97
C GLY A 65 -29.07 2.86 1.41
N GLU A 66 -29.54 1.90 0.63
CA GLU A 66 -29.16 0.50 0.76
C GLU A 66 -27.78 0.32 0.09
N ASN A 67 -26.72 0.59 0.83
CA ASN A 67 -25.38 0.30 0.34
C ASN A 67 -25.10 -1.19 0.59
N GLU A 68 -24.87 -1.94 -0.49
CA GLU A 68 -24.28 -3.28 -0.34
C GLU A 68 -22.91 -3.12 0.35
N TRP A 69 -22.73 -3.84 1.46
CA TRP A 69 -21.44 -3.87 2.14
C TRP A 69 -20.37 -4.41 1.21
N VAL A 70 -19.38 -3.60 0.89
CA VAL A 70 -18.25 -3.99 0.06
C VAL A 70 -16.99 -3.93 0.91
N ASP A 71 -16.34 -5.06 1.05
CA ASP A 71 -15.04 -5.15 1.72
C ASP A 71 -13.94 -4.74 0.72
N TYR A 72 -13.65 -3.44 0.67
CA TYR A 72 -12.70 -2.87 -0.30
C TYR A 72 -11.25 -3.22 0.00
N LEU A 73 -10.89 -3.36 1.28
CA LEU A 73 -9.54 -3.61 1.71
C LEU A 73 -9.45 -4.81 2.66
N ASP A 74 -9.81 -5.99 2.16
CA ASP A 74 -9.36 -7.21 2.80
C ASP A 74 -7.85 -7.36 2.52
N HIS A 75 -7.01 -6.83 3.41
CA HIS A 75 -5.54 -6.87 3.29
C HIS A 75 -5.00 -8.29 3.07
N SER A 76 -5.74 -9.29 3.46
CA SER A 76 -5.38 -10.69 3.25
C SER A 76 -5.43 -11.12 1.77
N VAL A 77 -6.05 -10.31 0.90
CA VAL A 77 -6.09 -10.54 -0.55
C VAL A 77 -4.79 -10.10 -1.23
N PHE A 78 -4.03 -9.24 -0.59
CA PHE A 78 -2.83 -8.64 -1.18
C PHE A 78 -1.53 -9.28 -0.70
N LEU A 79 -1.57 -10.04 0.40
CA LEU A 79 -0.40 -10.67 0.98
C LEU A 79 -0.46 -12.18 0.78
N HIS A 80 0.51 -12.70 0.05
CA HIS A 80 0.57 -14.13 -0.27
C HIS A 80 1.84 -14.75 0.28
N LYS A 81 1.67 -15.90 0.94
CA LYS A 81 2.79 -16.68 1.45
C LYS A 81 3.41 -17.48 0.32
N THR A 82 4.72 -17.40 0.18
CA THR A 82 5.53 -18.19 -0.74
C THR A 82 6.21 -19.36 0.02
N LYS A 83 7.01 -20.18 -0.66
CA LYS A 83 7.79 -21.23 0.01
C LYS A 83 8.75 -20.71 1.07
N ASP A 84 9.32 -19.53 0.85
CA ASP A 84 10.46 -18.98 1.62
C ASP A 84 10.22 -17.57 2.16
N GLY A 85 9.06 -16.97 1.90
CA GLY A 85 8.78 -15.61 2.35
C GLY A 85 7.35 -15.17 2.09
N TRP A 86 7.21 -13.92 1.69
CA TRP A 86 5.94 -13.26 1.40
C TRP A 86 6.08 -12.32 0.21
N ILE A 87 5.02 -12.20 -0.56
CA ILE A 87 4.90 -11.26 -1.67
C ILE A 87 3.57 -10.51 -1.57
N ALA A 88 3.55 -9.25 -1.93
CA ALA A 88 2.34 -8.47 -2.10
C ALA A 88 2.05 -8.30 -3.58
N THR A 89 0.80 -8.53 -4.00
CA THR A 89 0.33 -8.25 -5.36
C THR A 89 -1.04 -7.61 -5.29
N MET A 90 -1.34 -6.69 -6.23
CA MET A 90 -2.63 -6.01 -6.29
C MET A 90 -3.07 -5.86 -7.76
N PRO A 91 -3.41 -6.96 -8.44
CA PRO A 91 -3.97 -6.88 -9.79
C PRO A 91 -5.40 -6.33 -9.71
N VAL A 92 -5.62 -5.12 -10.20
CA VAL A 92 -6.92 -4.41 -10.16
C VAL A 92 -7.68 -4.58 -11.47
N GLN A 93 -6.99 -4.42 -12.60
CA GLN A 93 -7.59 -4.48 -13.92
C GLN A 93 -7.74 -5.94 -14.38
N ASP A 94 -8.76 -6.21 -15.19
CA ASP A 94 -8.98 -7.57 -15.73
C ASP A 94 -7.76 -8.13 -16.46
N ARG A 95 -7.00 -7.28 -17.17
CA ARG A 95 -5.75 -7.68 -17.85
C ARG A 95 -4.69 -8.13 -16.84
N GLU A 96 -4.57 -7.42 -15.71
CA GLU A 96 -3.59 -7.73 -14.66
C GLU A 96 -3.97 -9.02 -13.91
N VAL A 97 -5.27 -9.25 -13.69
CA VAL A 97 -5.75 -10.50 -13.10
C VAL A 97 -5.47 -11.68 -14.01
N LYS A 98 -5.73 -11.55 -15.33
CA LYS A 98 -5.40 -12.59 -16.31
C LYS A 98 -3.91 -12.86 -16.39
N ALA A 99 -3.09 -11.82 -16.34
CA ALA A 99 -1.63 -11.91 -16.28
C ALA A 99 -1.16 -12.61 -14.98
N ALA A 100 -1.76 -12.29 -13.84
CA ALA A 100 -1.48 -12.97 -12.58
C ALA A 100 -1.85 -14.47 -12.64
N PHE A 101 -2.97 -14.84 -13.27
CA PHE A 101 -3.30 -16.26 -13.47
C PHE A 101 -2.24 -17.00 -14.29
N LYS A 102 -1.71 -16.38 -15.35
CA LYS A 102 -0.62 -16.96 -16.15
C LYS A 102 0.66 -17.11 -15.33
N ALA A 103 1.07 -16.05 -14.61
CA ALA A 103 2.26 -16.10 -13.76
C ALA A 103 2.17 -17.20 -12.70
N LEU A 104 0.97 -17.49 -12.21
CA LEU A 104 0.68 -18.53 -11.21
C LEU A 104 0.41 -19.92 -11.81
N GLU A 105 0.48 -20.08 -13.14
CA GLU A 105 0.16 -21.31 -13.84
C GLU A 105 -1.31 -21.79 -13.57
N LEU A 106 -2.23 -20.82 -13.57
CA LEU A 106 -3.67 -21.00 -13.39
C LEU A 106 -4.43 -20.58 -14.66
N ASP A 107 -3.92 -20.91 -15.83
CA ASP A 107 -4.48 -20.50 -17.14
C ASP A 107 -5.95 -20.89 -17.30
N GLU A 108 -6.36 -22.01 -16.68
CA GLU A 108 -7.74 -22.48 -16.69
C GLU A 108 -8.74 -21.51 -16.04
N LEU A 109 -8.27 -20.60 -15.16
CA LEU A 109 -9.14 -19.61 -14.51
C LEU A 109 -9.42 -18.40 -15.40
N ILE A 110 -8.68 -18.21 -16.49
CA ILE A 110 -8.81 -17.03 -17.37
C ILE A 110 -10.20 -16.97 -18.01
N GLU A 111 -10.73 -18.12 -18.42
CA GLU A 111 -12.04 -18.23 -19.07
C GLU A 111 -13.12 -18.85 -18.13
N ASP A 112 -12.79 -19.03 -16.86
CA ASP A 112 -13.75 -19.58 -15.88
C ASP A 112 -14.84 -18.51 -15.61
N PRO A 113 -16.13 -18.83 -15.78
CA PRO A 113 -17.24 -17.90 -15.57
C PRO A 113 -17.28 -17.28 -14.16
N ARG A 114 -16.68 -17.94 -13.17
CA ARG A 114 -16.57 -17.45 -11.79
C ARG A 114 -15.59 -16.30 -11.65
N PHE A 115 -14.59 -16.19 -12.57
CA PHE A 115 -13.45 -15.29 -12.42
C PHE A 115 -13.19 -14.39 -13.63
N VAL A 116 -14.00 -14.49 -14.68
CA VAL A 116 -13.82 -13.82 -15.97
C VAL A 116 -13.86 -12.30 -15.89
N ASP A 117 -14.65 -11.74 -14.97
CA ASP A 117 -14.81 -10.31 -14.74
C ASP A 117 -14.83 -9.94 -13.26
N GLN A 118 -14.67 -8.64 -12.96
CA GLN A 118 -14.64 -8.14 -11.59
C GLN A 118 -15.89 -8.48 -10.77
N PRO A 119 -17.14 -8.32 -11.26
CA PRO A 119 -18.32 -8.69 -10.48
C PRO A 119 -18.40 -10.18 -10.14
N SER A 120 -17.95 -11.03 -11.06
CA SER A 120 -17.91 -12.50 -10.84
C SER A 120 -16.84 -12.86 -9.81
N ARG A 121 -15.66 -12.26 -9.89
CA ARG A 121 -14.59 -12.45 -8.89
C ARG A 121 -15.03 -11.98 -7.50
N ALA A 122 -15.75 -10.87 -7.41
CA ALA A 122 -16.27 -10.36 -6.14
C ALA A 122 -17.22 -11.37 -5.47
N ARG A 123 -18.08 -12.00 -6.25
CA ARG A 123 -19.02 -13.05 -5.75
C ARG A 123 -18.32 -14.34 -5.32
N HIS A 124 -17.21 -14.70 -5.96
CA HIS A 124 -16.45 -15.93 -5.72
C HIS A 124 -15.09 -15.66 -5.04
N ARG A 125 -14.99 -14.54 -4.33
CA ARG A 125 -13.74 -14.03 -3.74
C ARG A 125 -13.03 -15.06 -2.86
N SER A 126 -13.75 -15.72 -1.97
CA SER A 126 -13.16 -16.70 -1.06
C SER A 126 -12.57 -17.90 -1.78
N GLU A 127 -13.22 -18.34 -2.86
CA GLU A 127 -12.75 -19.46 -3.67
C GLU A 127 -11.51 -19.07 -4.48
N LEU A 128 -11.55 -17.89 -5.13
CA LEU A 128 -10.41 -17.34 -5.86
C LEU A 128 -9.19 -17.19 -4.95
N ARG A 129 -9.41 -16.67 -3.75
CA ARG A 129 -8.36 -16.48 -2.76
C ARG A 129 -7.72 -17.81 -2.33
N ALA A 130 -8.52 -18.86 -2.13
CA ALA A 130 -7.99 -20.16 -1.76
C ALA A 130 -7.10 -20.74 -2.87
N LEU A 131 -7.56 -20.68 -4.13
CA LEU A 131 -6.81 -21.11 -5.31
C LEU A 131 -5.52 -20.32 -5.49
N ALA A 132 -5.60 -18.99 -5.39
CA ALA A 132 -4.44 -18.11 -5.50
C ALA A 132 -3.40 -18.41 -4.40
N ASN A 133 -3.81 -18.50 -3.14
CA ASN A 133 -2.90 -18.77 -2.03
C ASN A 133 -2.20 -20.13 -2.17
N GLU A 134 -2.91 -21.15 -2.66
CA GLU A 134 -2.30 -22.45 -2.95
C GLU A 134 -1.24 -22.32 -4.05
N ALA A 135 -1.54 -21.56 -5.11
CA ALA A 135 -0.62 -21.35 -6.22
C ALA A 135 0.62 -20.57 -5.80
N TYR A 136 0.46 -19.45 -5.08
CA TYR A 136 1.60 -18.68 -4.54
C TYR A 136 2.53 -19.54 -3.68
N GLY A 137 1.97 -20.45 -2.87
CA GLY A 137 2.73 -21.37 -2.03
C GLY A 137 3.57 -22.39 -2.79
N LYS A 138 3.38 -22.57 -4.10
CA LYS A 138 4.14 -23.50 -4.94
C LYS A 138 5.49 -22.96 -5.40
N PHE A 139 5.74 -21.65 -5.26
CA PHE A 139 6.92 -20.96 -5.75
C PHE A 139 7.73 -20.33 -4.62
N THR A 140 9.02 -20.14 -4.83
CA THR A 140 9.84 -19.23 -4.02
C THR A 140 9.50 -17.78 -4.34
N THR A 141 9.88 -16.87 -3.47
CA THR A 141 9.66 -15.43 -3.69
C THR A 141 10.39 -14.95 -4.96
N ASP A 142 11.61 -15.44 -5.21
CA ASP A 142 12.39 -15.07 -6.40
C ASP A 142 11.73 -15.57 -7.69
N GLU A 143 11.31 -16.85 -7.75
CA GLU A 143 10.59 -17.40 -8.89
C GLU A 143 9.31 -16.61 -9.20
N LEU A 144 8.58 -16.19 -8.17
CA LEU A 144 7.36 -15.38 -8.36
C LEU A 144 7.66 -13.97 -8.85
N CYS A 145 8.70 -13.32 -8.34
CA CYS A 145 9.10 -12.01 -8.83
C CYS A 145 9.40 -12.05 -10.34
N GLU A 146 10.18 -13.03 -10.79
CA GLU A 146 10.50 -13.22 -12.21
C GLU A 146 9.25 -13.48 -13.06
N LYS A 147 8.34 -14.34 -12.59
CA LYS A 147 7.10 -14.68 -13.32
C LYS A 147 6.14 -13.49 -13.39
N LEU A 148 5.93 -12.76 -12.30
CA LEU A 148 5.05 -11.61 -12.25
C LEU A 148 5.59 -10.45 -13.08
N GLU A 149 6.91 -10.22 -13.06
CA GLU A 149 7.57 -9.22 -13.90
C GLU A 149 7.44 -9.56 -15.39
N ALA A 150 7.61 -10.82 -15.78
CA ALA A 150 7.47 -11.26 -17.17
C ALA A 150 6.04 -11.04 -17.72
N GLU A 151 5.02 -11.10 -16.89
CA GLU A 151 3.62 -10.87 -17.25
C GLU A 151 3.13 -9.44 -16.94
N ASP A 152 4.02 -8.52 -16.56
CA ASP A 152 3.69 -7.11 -16.23
C ASP A 152 2.63 -6.98 -15.12
N VAL A 153 2.71 -7.84 -14.10
CA VAL A 153 1.83 -7.80 -12.93
C VAL A 153 2.48 -6.99 -11.82
N PRO A 154 1.80 -5.98 -11.26
CA PRO A 154 2.33 -5.23 -10.12
C PRO A 154 2.54 -6.12 -8.90
N TYR A 155 3.75 -6.12 -8.37
CA TYR A 155 4.11 -6.86 -7.16
C TYR A 155 5.11 -6.09 -6.30
N SER A 156 5.21 -6.52 -5.04
CA SER A 156 6.26 -6.07 -4.13
C SER A 156 6.72 -7.24 -3.26
N ARG A 157 8.02 -7.44 -3.17
CA ARG A 157 8.63 -8.34 -2.19
C ARG A 157 8.46 -7.74 -0.79
N LEU A 158 8.08 -8.54 0.18
CA LEU A 158 8.04 -8.10 1.57
C LEU A 158 9.43 -8.25 2.21
N ASN A 159 10.10 -7.14 2.32
CA ASN A 159 11.41 -7.07 2.95
C ASN A 159 11.27 -6.89 4.47
N ASN A 160 12.05 -7.65 5.24
CA ASN A 160 12.22 -7.35 6.66
C ASN A 160 13.14 -6.13 6.86
N ARG A 161 13.26 -5.63 8.09
CA ARG A 161 14.04 -4.41 8.39
C ARG A 161 15.53 -4.48 7.99
N LYS A 162 16.12 -5.68 7.93
CA LYS A 162 17.52 -5.86 7.52
C LYS A 162 17.64 -5.87 6.00
N GLU A 163 16.69 -6.49 5.33
CA GLU A 163 16.62 -6.56 3.86
C GLU A 163 16.37 -5.19 3.25
N VAL A 164 15.51 -4.36 3.88
CA VAL A 164 15.28 -2.97 3.44
C VAL A 164 16.59 -2.16 3.32
N ILE A 165 17.53 -2.35 4.24
CA ILE A 165 18.82 -1.63 4.22
C ILE A 165 19.70 -2.07 3.05
N GLN A 166 19.47 -3.27 2.52
CA GLN A 166 20.24 -3.89 1.44
C GLN A 166 19.47 -3.91 0.11
N ASP A 167 18.29 -3.31 0.08
CA ASP A 167 17.44 -3.29 -1.10
C ASP A 167 18.11 -2.48 -2.23
N PRO A 168 18.28 -3.06 -3.42
CA PRO A 168 18.98 -2.41 -4.54
C PRO A 168 18.31 -1.10 -4.97
N GLN A 169 16.98 -1.00 -4.89
CA GLN A 169 16.26 0.22 -5.25
C GLN A 169 16.52 1.34 -4.23
N ILE A 170 16.55 1.01 -2.94
CA ILE A 170 16.85 1.96 -1.86
C ILE A 170 18.30 2.47 -1.99
N GLU A 171 19.24 1.57 -2.35
CA GLU A 171 20.62 1.94 -2.62
C GLU A 171 20.72 2.87 -3.85
N ALA A 172 20.08 2.50 -4.97
CA ALA A 172 20.10 3.27 -6.21
C ALA A 172 19.48 4.68 -6.04
N MET A 173 18.45 4.81 -5.19
CA MET A 173 17.85 6.10 -4.85
C MET A 173 18.70 6.95 -3.92
N GLY A 174 19.72 6.40 -3.28
CA GLY A 174 20.52 7.08 -2.27
C GLY A 174 19.68 7.50 -1.05
N ALA A 175 18.64 6.73 -0.72
CA ALA A 175 17.70 7.05 0.34
C ALA A 175 18.34 6.92 1.74
N LEU A 176 19.36 6.10 1.88
CA LEU A 176 20.09 5.88 3.13
C LEU A 176 21.45 6.59 3.10
N LEU A 177 21.69 7.40 4.09
CA LEU A 177 22.98 8.09 4.27
C LEU A 177 23.77 7.42 5.41
N LYS A 178 25.02 7.04 5.15
CA LYS A 178 25.94 6.63 6.21
C LYS A 178 26.45 7.87 6.92
N LEU A 179 26.00 8.10 8.15
CA LEU A 179 26.48 9.18 8.99
C LEU A 179 27.58 8.66 9.92
N SER A 180 28.71 9.35 9.92
CA SER A 180 29.73 9.15 10.96
C SER A 180 29.28 9.83 12.24
N LEU A 181 29.51 9.21 13.42
CA LEU A 181 29.20 9.78 14.72
C LEU A 181 29.89 11.14 14.98
N ILE A 182 30.96 11.44 14.28
CA ILE A 182 31.66 12.74 14.33
C ILE A 182 30.96 13.84 13.54
N HIS A 183 29.94 13.52 12.72
CA HIS A 183 29.19 14.50 11.90
C HIS A 183 27.78 14.73 12.41
N ILE A 184 27.44 14.36 13.64
CA ILE A 184 26.08 14.50 14.21
C ILE A 184 25.68 15.99 14.44
N SER A 185 26.61 16.95 14.30
CA SER A 185 26.35 18.37 14.52
C SER A 185 25.67 19.09 13.33
N GLU A 186 25.53 18.47 12.17
CA GLU A 186 24.85 19.07 11.01
C GLU A 186 23.63 18.27 10.59
N PRO A 187 22.40 18.84 10.67
CA PRO A 187 21.20 18.21 10.12
C PRO A 187 21.21 18.36 8.60
N THR A 188 21.86 17.44 7.91
CA THR A 188 21.84 17.39 6.45
C THR A 188 20.72 16.50 5.95
N ARG A 189 19.48 17.01 5.88
CA ARG A 189 18.52 16.58 4.88
C ARG A 189 18.83 17.32 3.59
N ARG A 190 19.50 16.69 2.65
CA ARG A 190 19.50 17.19 1.27
C ARG A 190 18.17 16.77 0.65
N TYR A 191 17.25 17.74 0.50
CA TYR A 191 16.18 17.61 -0.47
C TYR A 191 16.80 17.81 -1.87
N ARG A 192 16.71 16.82 -2.71
CA ARG A 192 16.92 16.96 -4.15
C ARG A 192 15.60 17.16 -4.84
#